data_6cf87b21779628dcb23705d1f8397d3e
#
_entry.id   6cf87b21779628dcb23705d1f8397d3e
#
_cell.length_a   1.000
_cell.length_b   1.000
_cell.length_c   1.000
_cell.angle_alpha   90.00
_cell.angle_beta   90.00
_cell.angle_gamma   90.00
#
_symmetry.space_group_name_H-M   'P 1'
#
loop_
_entity.id
_entity.type
_entity.pdbx_description
1 polymer ?
#
loop_
_entity_poly.entity_id
_entity_poly.type
_entity_poly.pdbx_seq_one_letter_code
_entity_poly.pdbx_strand_id
1 'polypeptide(L)'
;MSIITRREFLKASGVTAAGLTLSRLGFDLLPVEVYAAELRRQLRIKDAKETPTICCYCSVGCGILVATDKKGKVINTEGDPDHPISEGSLCPKGNATYQVAMND
;
A
#
# COMPACT_ATOMS: atom_id res chain seq x y z
N MET A 1 -26.52 1.19 -12.63
CA MET A 1 -26.79 0.24 -11.52
C MET A 1 -25.46 -0.41 -11.18
N SER A 2 -24.85 -0.03 -10.06
CA SER A 2 -23.62 -0.67 -9.59
C SER A 2 -23.98 -2.03 -8.97
N ILE A 3 -23.44 -3.09 -9.53
CA ILE A 3 -23.64 -4.45 -9.03
C ILE A 3 -22.74 -4.59 -7.80
N ILE A 4 -23.35 -4.57 -6.61
CA ILE A 4 -22.66 -4.80 -5.35
C ILE A 4 -22.15 -6.25 -5.35
N THR A 5 -20.85 -6.45 -5.20
CA THR A 5 -20.26 -7.79 -5.13
C THR A 5 -20.62 -8.46 -3.80
N ARG A 6 -20.66 -9.81 -3.78
CA ARG A 6 -20.93 -10.58 -2.54
C ARG A 6 -19.98 -10.19 -1.41
N ARG A 7 -18.73 -9.86 -1.74
CA ARG A 7 -17.70 -9.46 -0.77
C ARG A 7 -18.00 -8.08 -0.16
N GLU A 8 -18.45 -7.13 -0.96
CA GLU A 8 -18.84 -5.79 -0.48
C GLU A 8 -20.10 -5.85 0.38
N PHE A 9 -21.08 -6.68 0.00
CA PHE A 9 -22.26 -6.91 0.81
C PHE A 9 -21.90 -7.50 2.19
N LEU A 10 -21.04 -8.53 2.25
CA LEU A 10 -20.61 -9.13 3.51
C LEU A 10 -19.81 -8.15 4.38
N LYS A 11 -18.97 -7.31 3.78
CA LYS A 11 -18.24 -6.28 4.52
C LYS A 11 -19.20 -5.23 5.10
N ALA A 12 -20.14 -4.74 4.30
CA ALA A 12 -21.11 -3.75 4.75
C ALA A 12 -22.02 -4.30 5.85
N SER A 13 -22.56 -5.50 5.68
CA SER A 13 -23.45 -6.12 6.68
C SER A 13 -22.75 -6.49 7.98
N GLY A 14 -21.50 -6.97 7.89
CA GLY A 14 -20.68 -7.31 9.07
C GLY A 14 -20.32 -6.07 9.91
N VAL A 15 -19.91 -5.00 9.25
CA VAL A 15 -19.54 -3.74 9.92
C VAL A 15 -20.77 -3.08 10.58
N THR A 16 -21.94 -3.06 9.92
CA THR A 16 -23.15 -2.47 10.50
C THR A 16 -23.68 -3.28 11.67
N ALA A 17 -23.73 -4.60 11.57
CA ALA A 17 -24.23 -5.45 12.66
C ALA A 17 -23.28 -5.40 13.88
N ALA A 18 -21.98 -5.52 13.69
CA ALA A 18 -20.98 -5.45 14.77
C ALA A 18 -20.94 -4.05 15.40
N GLY A 19 -21.01 -2.99 14.59
CA GLY A 19 -21.00 -1.60 15.07
C GLY A 19 -22.20 -1.27 15.95
N LEU A 20 -23.41 -1.71 15.56
CA LEU A 20 -24.64 -1.48 16.31
C LEU A 20 -24.68 -2.26 17.64
N THR A 21 -24.13 -3.46 17.69
CA THR A 21 -24.08 -4.25 18.94
C THR A 21 -23.00 -3.74 19.88
N LEU A 22 -21.83 -3.33 19.37
CA LEU A 22 -20.73 -2.77 20.16
C LEU A 22 -21.05 -1.39 20.73
N SER A 23 -21.75 -0.53 19.99
CA SER A 23 -22.17 0.78 20.51
C SER A 23 -23.19 0.66 21.66
N ARG A 24 -24.04 -0.38 21.65
CA ARG A 24 -24.96 -0.69 22.76
C ARG A 24 -24.25 -1.21 24.00
N LEU A 25 -23.05 -1.78 23.86
CA LEU A 25 -22.22 -2.27 24.95
C LEU A 25 -21.26 -1.20 25.51
N GLY A 26 -21.35 0.06 25.02
CA GLY A 26 -20.51 1.16 25.48
C GLY A 26 -19.06 1.10 24.98
N PHE A 27 -18.79 0.28 23.96
CA PHE A 27 -17.50 0.29 23.27
C PHE A 27 -17.47 1.43 22.25
N ASP A 28 -16.82 2.52 22.60
CA ASP A 28 -16.53 3.62 21.69
C ASP A 28 -15.50 3.18 20.63
N LEU A 29 -15.92 3.16 19.36
CA LEU A 29 -15.03 2.83 18.23
C LEU A 29 -14.08 4.00 17.86
N LEU A 30 -14.22 5.16 18.50
CA LEU A 30 -13.35 6.33 18.35
C LEU A 30 -11.85 6.02 18.51
N PRO A 31 -11.40 5.18 19.49
CA PRO A 31 -9.98 4.86 19.62
C PRO A 31 -9.38 4.14 18.42
N VAL A 32 -10.20 3.42 17.62
CA VAL A 32 -9.69 2.69 16.44
C VAL A 32 -9.29 3.66 15.32
N GLU A 33 -10.07 4.71 15.09
CA GLU A 33 -9.74 5.73 14.07
C GLU A 33 -8.51 6.54 14.47
N VAL A 34 -8.41 6.90 15.73
CA VAL A 34 -7.24 7.62 16.28
C VAL A 34 -5.99 6.74 16.17
N TYR A 35 -6.08 5.45 16.51
CA TYR A 35 -4.98 4.50 16.39
C TYR A 35 -4.57 4.25 14.93
N ALA A 36 -5.54 4.13 14.02
CA ALA A 36 -5.28 4.01 12.60
C ALA A 36 -4.63 5.28 12.01
N ALA A 37 -5.01 6.46 12.48
CA ALA A 37 -4.39 7.71 12.06
C ALA A 37 -2.93 7.83 12.56
N GLU A 38 -2.65 7.36 13.77
CA GLU A 38 -1.30 7.34 14.32
C GLU A 38 -0.40 6.36 13.56
N LEU A 39 -0.90 5.16 13.27
CA LEU A 39 -0.18 4.18 12.44
C LEU A 39 0.15 4.74 11.05
N ARG A 40 -0.76 5.48 10.42
CA ARG A 40 -0.51 6.14 9.13
C ARG A 40 0.58 7.21 9.22
N ARG A 41 0.72 7.90 10.36
CA ARG A 41 1.80 8.88 10.56
C ARG A 41 3.17 8.23 10.62
N GLN A 42 3.24 6.97 11.05
CA GLN A 42 4.49 6.21 11.19
C GLN A 42 4.95 5.54 9.88
N LEU A 43 4.15 5.57 8.82
CA LEU A 43 4.56 4.99 7.54
C LEU A 43 5.76 5.74 6.95
N ARG A 44 6.83 5.01 6.70
CA ARG A 44 8.10 5.55 6.13
C ARG A 44 7.90 6.25 4.78
N ILE A 45 6.89 5.84 4.01
CA ILE A 45 6.61 6.34 2.66
C ILE A 45 5.62 7.52 2.63
N LYS A 46 5.11 7.98 3.78
CA LYS A 46 4.04 8.99 3.85
C LYS A 46 4.35 10.29 3.10
N ASP A 47 5.59 10.75 3.17
CA ASP A 47 6.06 11.99 2.53
C ASP A 47 7.11 11.70 1.45
N ALA A 48 7.16 10.46 0.95
CA ALA A 48 8.10 10.05 -0.07
C ALA A 48 7.71 10.61 -1.44
N LYS A 49 8.72 10.94 -2.23
CA LYS A 49 8.55 11.25 -3.66
C LYS A 49 8.67 9.95 -4.45
N GLU A 50 7.64 9.60 -5.18
CA GLU A 50 7.64 8.45 -6.07
C GLU A 50 8.14 8.82 -7.47
N THR A 51 9.00 7.98 -8.01
CA THR A 51 9.55 8.15 -9.37
C THR A 51 9.46 6.82 -10.09
N PRO A 52 8.77 6.74 -11.24
CA PRO A 52 8.69 5.53 -12.04
C PRO A 52 10.04 5.25 -12.73
N THR A 53 10.42 3.98 -12.76
CA THR A 53 11.61 3.47 -13.45
C THR A 53 11.37 2.05 -13.96
N ILE A 54 12.35 1.50 -14.68
CA ILE A 54 12.27 0.15 -15.25
C ILE A 54 13.31 -0.73 -14.59
N CYS A 55 12.91 -1.98 -14.29
CA CYS A 55 13.79 -3.00 -13.74
C CYS A 55 14.91 -3.37 -14.72
N CYS A 56 16.16 -3.43 -14.24
CA CYS A 56 17.35 -3.72 -15.06
C CYS A 56 17.74 -5.19 -15.13
N TYR A 57 17.08 -6.09 -14.39
CA TYR A 57 17.55 -7.47 -14.22
C TYR A 57 17.28 -8.40 -15.41
N CYS A 58 16.20 -8.19 -16.16
CA CYS A 58 15.88 -9.03 -17.30
C CYS A 58 15.11 -8.29 -18.38
N SER A 59 14.93 -8.94 -19.52
CA SER A 59 14.28 -8.37 -20.71
C SER A 59 12.78 -8.10 -20.57
N VAL A 60 12.16 -8.54 -19.48
CA VAL A 60 10.74 -8.25 -19.21
C VAL A 60 10.52 -6.77 -18.98
N GLY A 61 11.49 -6.05 -18.37
CA GLY A 61 11.41 -4.62 -18.18
C GLY A 61 10.23 -4.18 -17.30
N CYS A 62 10.02 -4.85 -16.16
CA CYS A 62 8.93 -4.49 -15.24
C CYS A 62 9.05 -3.05 -14.76
N GLY A 63 7.92 -2.33 -14.67
CA GLY A 63 7.85 -1.01 -14.08
C GLY A 63 8.01 -1.06 -12.56
N ILE A 64 8.80 -0.15 -12.02
CA ILE A 64 9.07 0.01 -10.58
C ILE A 64 8.80 1.46 -10.18
N LEU A 65 8.06 1.64 -9.10
CA LEU A 65 7.96 2.93 -8.41
C LEU A 65 9.03 2.97 -7.30
N VAL A 66 9.93 3.92 -7.41
CA VAL A 66 10.99 4.16 -6.41
C VAL A 66 10.54 5.30 -5.50
N ALA A 67 10.37 4.98 -4.22
CA ALA A 67 10.06 5.96 -3.19
C ALA A 67 11.35 6.49 -2.56
N THR A 68 11.52 7.82 -2.61
CA THR A 68 12.68 8.50 -2.03
C THR A 68 12.24 9.47 -0.93
N ASP A 69 13.08 9.63 0.09
CA ASP A 69 12.89 10.63 1.12
C ASP A 69 13.25 12.05 0.62
N LYS A 70 13.06 13.06 1.46
CA LYS A 70 13.40 14.46 1.15
C LYS A 70 14.89 14.69 0.87
N LYS A 71 15.75 13.76 1.26
CA LYS A 71 17.21 13.80 1.05
C LYS A 71 17.62 13.05 -0.22
N GLY A 72 16.67 12.47 -0.95
CA GLY A 72 16.93 11.68 -2.14
C GLY A 72 17.35 10.21 -1.87
N LYS A 73 17.31 9.77 -0.62
CA LYS A 73 17.63 8.38 -0.28
C LYS A 73 16.45 7.48 -0.63
N VAL A 74 16.71 6.37 -1.32
CA VAL A 74 15.70 5.34 -1.61
C VAL A 74 15.25 4.68 -0.30
N ILE A 75 13.95 4.63 -0.07
CA ILE A 75 13.35 4.05 1.14
C ILE A 75 12.47 2.84 0.83
N ASN A 76 11.92 2.76 -0.38
CA ASN A 76 11.10 1.65 -0.82
C ASN A 76 11.09 1.52 -2.34
N THR A 77 10.78 0.31 -2.84
CA THR A 77 10.49 0.04 -4.25
C THR A 77 9.25 -0.85 -4.36
N GLU A 78 8.33 -0.48 -5.23
CA GLU A 78 7.09 -1.22 -5.49
C GLU A 78 6.90 -1.40 -6.99
N GLY A 79 6.04 -2.36 -7.38
CA GLY A 79 5.65 -2.49 -8.78
C GLY A 79 4.74 -1.36 -9.20
N ASP A 80 4.99 -0.82 -10.38
CA ASP A 80 4.16 0.23 -10.98
C ASP A 80 2.85 -0.37 -11.53
N PRO A 81 1.69 -0.06 -10.94
CA PRO A 81 0.40 -0.60 -11.38
C PRO A 81 -0.03 -0.09 -12.75
N ASP A 82 0.47 1.07 -13.18
CA ASP A 82 0.14 1.66 -14.48
C ASP A 82 1.05 1.13 -15.61
N HIS A 83 2.05 0.31 -15.27
CA HIS A 83 2.95 -0.25 -16.27
C HIS A 83 2.29 -1.38 -17.07
N PRO A 84 2.25 -1.31 -18.42
CA PRO A 84 1.43 -2.18 -19.27
C PRO A 84 1.86 -3.65 -19.29
N ILE A 85 3.07 -3.98 -18.83
CA ILE A 85 3.60 -5.36 -18.87
C ILE A 85 3.47 -6.03 -17.51
N SER A 86 3.83 -5.34 -16.43
CA SER A 86 3.93 -5.92 -15.08
C SER A 86 2.71 -5.65 -14.21
N GLU A 87 1.90 -4.63 -14.53
CA GLU A 87 0.67 -4.26 -13.81
C GLU A 87 0.84 -4.32 -12.27
N GLY A 88 1.93 -3.77 -11.77
CA GLY A 88 2.27 -3.79 -10.34
C GLY A 88 2.96 -5.08 -9.84
N SER A 89 3.11 -6.10 -10.66
CA SER A 89 3.76 -7.35 -10.26
C SER A 89 5.29 -7.25 -10.37
N LEU A 90 6.00 -7.68 -9.32
CA LEU A 90 7.45 -7.78 -9.31
C LEU A 90 7.89 -9.19 -8.89
N CYS A 91 8.93 -9.71 -9.56
CA CYS A 91 9.62 -10.89 -9.09
C CYS A 91 10.52 -10.54 -7.88
N PRO A 92 11.03 -11.52 -7.12
CA PRO A 92 11.91 -11.26 -5.97
C PRO A 92 13.13 -10.38 -6.28
N LYS A 93 13.70 -10.45 -7.48
CA LYS A 93 14.83 -9.62 -7.91
C LYS A 93 14.43 -8.15 -8.04
N GLY A 94 13.29 -7.88 -8.72
CA GLY A 94 12.75 -6.52 -8.86
C GLY A 94 12.40 -5.92 -7.51
N ASN A 95 11.79 -6.71 -6.63
CA ASN A 95 11.42 -6.28 -5.30
C ASN A 95 12.63 -5.98 -4.40
N ALA A 96 13.78 -6.67 -4.62
CA ALA A 96 15.01 -6.45 -3.89
C ALA A 96 15.88 -5.31 -4.44
N THR A 97 15.45 -4.60 -5.48
CA THR A 97 16.26 -3.55 -6.15
C THR A 97 16.66 -2.43 -5.18
N TYR A 98 15.83 -2.09 -4.20
CA TYR A 98 16.16 -1.08 -3.19
C TYR A 98 17.40 -1.44 -2.36
N GLN A 99 17.66 -2.73 -2.15
CA GLN A 99 18.82 -3.18 -1.39
C GLN A 99 20.13 -2.83 -2.09
N VAL A 100 20.14 -2.84 -3.44
CA VAL A 100 21.30 -2.45 -4.24
C VAL A 100 21.61 -0.96 -4.05
N ALA A 101 20.58 -0.13 -3.97
CA ALA A 101 20.75 1.31 -3.75
C ALA A 101 21.11 1.67 -2.30
N MET A 102 20.92 0.76 -1.36
CA MET A 102 21.21 0.96 0.07
C MET A 102 22.52 0.29 0.53
N ASN A 103 23.13 -0.49 -0.35
CA ASN A 103 24.39 -1.18 -0.04
C ASN A 103 25.56 -0.22 -0.35
N ASP A 104 26.28 0.20 0.70
CA ASP A 104 27.47 1.04 0.62
C ASP A 104 28.69 0.23 0.15
#